data_ffb4b086fc73a6a71ae24ac283345410
#
_entry.id   ffb4b086fc73a6a71ae24ac283345410
#
_cell.length_a   1.000
_cell.length_b   1.000
_cell.length_c   1.000
_cell.angle_alpha   90.00
_cell.angle_beta   90.00
_cell.angle_gamma   90.00
#
_symmetry.space_group_name_H-M   'P 1'
#
loop_
_entity.id
_entity.type
_entity.pdbx_description
1 polymer ?
#
loop_
_entity_poly.entity_id
_entity_poly.type
_entity_poly.pdbx_seq_one_letter_code
_entity_poly.pdbx_strand_id
1 'polypeptide(L)'
;MSDAFDRWVEWCSKPPGDRRGIPAELYAAVMSLPEADHSDRQRVNEAVRHHDEARREGRTVWLYLDDYQDGRTHAAGEPGWIKVFASGSAADAWLQDNDPEGVAWEYEVEDGPAEGSVWLGLPDPASRAIGEPDWIKLCASKERAQKWLEDNEAKRDIWQYPVQE
;
A
#
# COMPACT_ATOMS: atom_id res chain seq x y z
N MET A 1 -18.99 -22.18 -1.60
CA MET A 1 -17.74 -21.53 -2.09
C MET A 1 -17.30 -20.54 -1.05
N SER A 2 -16.05 -20.60 -0.65
CA SER A 2 -15.45 -19.65 0.29
C SER A 2 -15.26 -18.30 -0.43
N ASP A 3 -15.82 -17.22 0.12
CA ASP A 3 -15.63 -15.86 -0.40
C ASP A 3 -14.40 -15.16 0.24
N ALA A 4 -14.17 -13.90 -0.09
CA ALA A 4 -13.01 -13.16 0.42
C ALA A 4 -13.08 -13.01 1.95
N PHE A 5 -14.26 -12.78 2.49
CA PHE A 5 -14.46 -12.68 3.94
C PHE A 5 -14.17 -14.01 4.66
N ASP A 6 -14.61 -15.15 4.11
CA ASP A 6 -14.31 -16.46 4.72
C ASP A 6 -12.79 -16.72 4.78
N ARG A 7 -12.06 -16.35 3.73
CA ARG A 7 -10.59 -16.46 3.68
C ARG A 7 -9.90 -15.53 4.69
N TRP A 8 -10.43 -14.33 4.85
CA TRP A 8 -9.94 -13.37 5.84
C TRP A 8 -10.13 -13.88 7.27
N VAL A 9 -11.35 -14.32 7.61
CA VAL A 9 -11.68 -14.87 8.93
C VAL A 9 -10.86 -16.13 9.24
N GLU A 10 -10.72 -17.03 8.28
CA GLU A 10 -9.87 -18.22 8.41
C GLU A 10 -8.42 -17.83 8.75
N TRP A 11 -7.86 -16.84 8.02
CA TRP A 11 -6.51 -16.37 8.30
C TRP A 11 -6.38 -15.71 9.68
N CYS A 12 -7.32 -14.86 10.05
CA CYS A 12 -7.35 -14.21 11.38
C CYS A 12 -7.44 -15.22 12.53
N SER A 13 -8.10 -16.35 12.32
CA SER A 13 -8.27 -17.40 13.34
C SER A 13 -6.99 -18.20 13.60
N LYS A 14 -5.98 -18.14 12.73
CA LYS A 14 -4.70 -18.83 12.90
C LYS A 14 -3.85 -18.12 13.96
N PRO A 15 -3.07 -18.87 14.76
CA PRO A 15 -2.08 -18.29 15.65
C PRO A 15 -1.09 -17.39 14.88
N PRO A 16 -0.54 -16.30 15.47
CA PRO A 16 0.35 -15.39 14.76
C PRO A 16 1.51 -16.06 14.02
N GLY A 17 2.10 -17.12 14.59
CA GLY A 17 3.19 -17.87 13.97
C GLY A 17 2.78 -18.69 12.73
N ASP A 18 1.47 -18.97 12.58
CA ASP A 18 0.90 -19.78 11.50
C ASP A 18 0.18 -18.94 10.44
N ARG A 19 0.15 -17.62 10.61
CA ARG A 19 -0.48 -16.67 9.67
C ARG A 19 0.35 -16.45 8.41
N ARG A 20 0.70 -17.55 7.74
CA ARG A 20 1.40 -17.51 6.47
C ARG A 20 0.40 -17.65 5.31
N GLY A 21 0.70 -17.04 4.19
CA GLY A 21 0.02 -17.33 2.93
C GLY A 21 -1.34 -16.66 2.72
N ILE A 22 -1.64 -15.54 3.38
CA ILE A 22 -2.73 -14.69 2.87
C ILE A 22 -2.23 -14.02 1.59
N PRO A 23 -3.02 -14.02 0.50
CA PRO A 23 -2.67 -13.22 -0.67
C PRO A 23 -2.53 -11.75 -0.27
N ALA A 24 -1.44 -11.11 -0.69
CA ALA A 24 -1.16 -9.71 -0.38
C ALA A 24 -2.33 -8.79 -0.78
N GLU A 25 -3.00 -9.14 -1.87
CA GLU A 25 -4.18 -8.44 -2.38
C GLU A 25 -5.38 -8.45 -1.41
N LEU A 26 -5.64 -9.59 -0.82
CA LEU A 26 -6.71 -9.71 0.18
C LEU A 26 -6.38 -8.87 1.41
N TYR A 27 -5.13 -8.95 1.87
CA TYR A 27 -4.65 -8.17 3.00
C TYR A 27 -4.75 -6.67 2.71
N ALA A 28 -4.22 -6.20 1.57
CA ALA A 28 -4.26 -4.80 1.19
C ALA A 28 -5.70 -4.26 1.11
N ALA A 29 -6.61 -5.01 0.48
CA ALA A 29 -8.01 -4.62 0.36
C ALA A 29 -8.70 -4.51 1.74
N VAL A 30 -8.47 -5.46 2.64
CA VAL A 30 -9.08 -5.40 3.98
C VAL A 30 -8.46 -4.29 4.82
N MET A 31 -7.15 -4.10 4.76
CA MET A 31 -6.45 -3.05 5.50
C MET A 31 -6.77 -1.63 4.98
N SER A 32 -7.38 -1.48 3.81
CA SER A 32 -7.92 -0.21 3.34
C SER A 32 -9.23 0.20 4.02
N LEU A 33 -9.88 -0.73 4.73
CA LEU A 33 -11.10 -0.46 5.49
C LEU A 33 -10.78 0.01 6.91
N PRO A 34 -11.68 0.79 7.53
CA PRO A 34 -11.63 1.01 8.98
C PRO A 34 -11.67 -0.32 9.74
N GLU A 35 -10.95 -0.42 10.86
CA GLU A 35 -10.85 -1.65 11.65
C GLU A 35 -12.24 -2.21 12.05
N ALA A 36 -13.20 -1.34 12.33
CA ALA A 36 -14.57 -1.72 12.66
C ALA A 36 -15.26 -2.52 11.54
N ASP A 37 -14.88 -2.30 10.29
CA ASP A 37 -15.46 -2.95 9.10
C ASP A 37 -14.78 -4.27 8.74
N HIS A 38 -13.65 -4.61 9.36
CA HIS A 38 -12.92 -5.87 9.08
C HIS A 38 -13.72 -7.14 9.46
N SER A 39 -14.75 -7.01 10.28
CA SER A 39 -15.68 -8.09 10.65
C SER A 39 -16.98 -8.09 9.85
N ASP A 40 -17.17 -7.13 8.94
CA ASP A 40 -18.36 -7.03 8.09
C ASP A 40 -18.12 -7.73 6.75
N ARG A 41 -18.85 -8.84 6.52
CA ARG A 41 -18.73 -9.64 5.29
C ARG A 41 -18.95 -8.82 4.02
N GLN A 42 -19.96 -7.96 4.02
CA GLN A 42 -20.29 -7.16 2.83
C GLN A 42 -19.17 -6.17 2.53
N ARG A 43 -18.70 -5.44 3.55
CA ARG A 43 -17.61 -4.47 3.42
C ARG A 43 -16.31 -5.11 2.93
N VAL A 44 -15.92 -6.23 3.52
CA VAL A 44 -14.71 -6.96 3.10
C VAL A 44 -14.82 -7.44 1.65
N ASN A 45 -15.94 -8.05 1.27
CA ASN A 45 -16.11 -8.54 -0.10
C ASN A 45 -16.20 -7.39 -1.13
N GLU A 46 -16.78 -6.24 -0.78
CA GLU A 46 -16.79 -5.06 -1.62
C GLU A 46 -15.39 -4.45 -1.78
N ALA A 47 -14.62 -4.35 -0.70
CA ALA A 47 -13.26 -3.83 -0.76
C ALA A 47 -12.35 -4.69 -1.65
N VAL A 48 -12.42 -6.01 -1.50
CA VAL A 48 -11.64 -6.94 -2.35
C VAL A 48 -12.03 -6.81 -3.82
N ARG A 49 -13.34 -6.74 -4.12
CA ARG A 49 -13.79 -6.54 -5.50
C ARG A 49 -13.27 -5.22 -6.09
N HIS A 50 -13.38 -4.12 -5.33
CA HIS A 50 -12.88 -2.81 -5.74
C HIS A 50 -11.37 -2.82 -5.99
N HIS A 51 -10.61 -3.46 -5.11
CA HIS A 51 -9.16 -3.60 -5.26
C HIS A 51 -8.77 -4.44 -6.49
N ASP A 52 -9.50 -5.53 -6.76
CA ASP A 52 -9.31 -6.35 -7.96
C ASP A 52 -9.64 -5.58 -9.25
N GLU A 53 -10.64 -4.70 -9.22
CA GLU A 53 -10.96 -3.80 -10.34
C GLU A 53 -9.85 -2.78 -10.55
N ALA A 54 -9.38 -2.13 -9.48
CA ALA A 54 -8.28 -1.18 -9.54
C ALA A 54 -7.00 -1.80 -10.15
N ARG A 55 -6.69 -3.04 -9.74
CA ARG A 55 -5.54 -3.78 -10.30
C ARG A 55 -5.69 -4.06 -11.79
N ARG A 56 -6.88 -4.51 -12.23
CA ARG A 56 -7.14 -4.76 -13.67
C ARG A 56 -7.02 -3.51 -14.51
N GLU A 57 -7.31 -2.35 -13.93
CA GLU A 57 -7.20 -1.04 -14.58
C GLU A 57 -5.80 -0.42 -14.46
N GLY A 58 -4.84 -1.12 -13.85
CA GLY A 58 -3.49 -0.62 -13.63
C GLY A 58 -3.39 0.49 -12.57
N ARG A 59 -4.38 0.58 -11.68
CA ARG A 59 -4.45 1.59 -10.61
C ARG A 59 -3.92 1.08 -9.28
N THR A 60 -2.97 0.14 -9.30
CA THR A 60 -2.24 -0.30 -8.11
C THR A 60 -0.75 -0.27 -8.36
N VAL A 61 0.00 -0.01 -7.32
CA VAL A 61 1.47 -0.10 -7.30
C VAL A 61 1.93 -0.79 -6.02
N TRP A 62 3.16 -1.26 -6.03
CA TRP A 62 3.79 -1.91 -4.89
C TRP A 62 4.85 -0.99 -4.31
N LEU A 63 4.80 -0.75 -3.01
CA LEU A 63 5.75 0.07 -2.28
C LEU A 63 6.63 -0.78 -1.37
N TYR A 64 7.92 -0.52 -1.44
CA TYR A 64 8.90 -0.97 -0.47
C TYR A 64 9.50 0.24 0.25
N LEU A 65 9.69 0.10 1.54
CA LEU A 65 10.30 1.11 2.40
C LEU A 65 11.57 0.54 3.04
N ASP A 66 12.70 1.14 2.72
CA ASP A 66 14.00 0.80 3.30
C ASP A 66 14.19 1.53 4.63
N ASP A 67 13.45 1.09 5.65
CA ASP A 67 13.43 1.73 6.97
C ASP A 67 14.35 1.03 7.99
N TYR A 68 14.96 -0.08 7.63
CA TYR A 68 15.58 -0.97 8.61
C TYR A 68 17.12 -1.05 8.57
N GLN A 69 17.77 -0.58 7.51
CA GLN A 69 19.19 -0.91 7.33
C GLN A 69 20.17 0.01 8.07
N ASP A 70 19.81 1.21 8.44
CA ASP A 70 20.76 2.14 9.04
C ASP A 70 20.36 2.76 10.39
N GLY A 71 19.16 2.43 10.89
CA GLY A 71 18.64 2.98 12.15
C GLY A 71 18.38 4.48 12.11
N ARG A 72 18.29 5.06 10.91
CA ARG A 72 18.00 6.47 10.71
C ARG A 72 16.52 6.67 10.45
N THR A 73 15.99 7.78 10.93
CA THR A 73 14.68 8.28 10.53
C THR A 73 14.84 9.00 9.20
N HIS A 74 14.32 8.42 8.12
CA HIS A 74 14.33 9.06 6.81
C HIS A 74 13.28 10.16 6.72
N ALA A 75 13.66 11.29 6.12
CA ALA A 75 12.70 12.33 5.80
C ALA A 75 11.93 11.96 4.52
N ALA A 76 10.64 12.28 4.48
CA ALA A 76 9.89 12.19 3.24
C ALA A 76 10.63 12.96 2.13
N GLY A 77 10.81 12.34 0.95
CA GLY A 77 11.54 12.92 -0.17
C GLY A 77 13.02 12.60 -0.23
N GLU A 78 13.59 11.93 0.75
CA GLU A 78 14.96 11.40 0.60
C GLU A 78 14.99 10.35 -0.52
N PRO A 79 15.91 10.47 -1.49
CA PRO A 79 16.00 9.50 -2.56
C PRO A 79 16.46 8.14 -2.00
N GLY A 80 15.77 7.10 -2.42
CA GLY A 80 16.22 5.72 -2.21
C GLY A 80 15.53 4.94 -1.10
N TRP A 81 14.90 5.58 -0.12
CA TRP A 81 14.23 4.85 0.95
C TRP A 81 12.81 4.35 0.60
N ILE A 82 12.17 4.96 -0.39
CA ILE A 82 10.90 4.46 -0.96
C ILE A 82 11.16 3.97 -2.38
N LYS A 83 10.75 2.75 -2.64
CA LYS A 83 10.71 2.15 -3.98
C LYS A 83 9.26 1.88 -4.37
N VAL A 84 8.91 2.24 -5.60
CA VAL A 84 7.58 2.01 -6.16
C VAL A 84 7.72 1.12 -7.39
N PHE A 85 6.95 0.04 -7.44
CA PHE A 85 6.99 -0.94 -8.53
C PHE A 85 5.61 -1.05 -9.18
N ALA A 86 5.60 -1.27 -10.49
CA ALA A 86 4.37 -1.45 -11.27
C ALA A 86 3.65 -2.78 -10.95
N SER A 87 4.37 -3.77 -10.43
CA SER A 87 3.82 -5.09 -10.13
C SER A 87 4.51 -5.76 -8.94
N GLY A 88 3.83 -6.71 -8.32
CA GLY A 88 4.41 -7.53 -7.26
C GLY A 88 5.61 -8.32 -7.76
N SER A 89 5.59 -8.81 -9.01
CA SER A 89 6.74 -9.53 -9.59
C SER A 89 7.97 -8.66 -9.80
N ALA A 90 7.80 -7.38 -10.15
CA ALA A 90 8.91 -6.42 -10.22
C ALA A 90 9.47 -6.14 -8.82
N ALA A 91 8.60 -5.97 -7.82
CA ALA A 91 9.00 -5.79 -6.44
C ALA A 91 9.77 -7.02 -5.91
N ASP A 92 9.23 -8.22 -6.12
CA ASP A 92 9.86 -9.49 -5.67
C ASP A 92 11.23 -9.69 -6.32
N ALA A 93 11.38 -9.41 -7.62
CA ALA A 93 12.66 -9.53 -8.32
C ALA A 93 13.71 -8.57 -7.73
N TRP A 94 13.30 -7.32 -7.47
CA TRP A 94 14.20 -6.34 -6.85
C TRP A 94 14.59 -6.75 -5.42
N LEU A 95 13.61 -7.19 -4.61
CA LEU A 95 13.84 -7.64 -3.22
C LEU A 95 14.80 -8.82 -3.15
N GLN A 96 14.70 -9.79 -4.05
CA GLN A 96 15.61 -10.94 -4.08
C GLN A 96 17.09 -10.52 -4.20
N ASP A 97 17.37 -9.47 -4.94
CA ASP A 97 18.72 -8.99 -5.18
C ASP A 97 19.22 -7.97 -4.14
N ASN A 98 18.30 -7.23 -3.50
CA ASN A 98 18.66 -6.08 -2.66
C ASN A 98 18.30 -6.24 -1.19
N ASP A 99 17.16 -6.83 -0.88
CA ASP A 99 16.70 -7.11 0.48
C ASP A 99 15.78 -8.34 0.53
N PRO A 100 16.35 -9.55 0.59
CA PRO A 100 15.58 -10.80 0.56
C PRO A 100 14.59 -10.99 1.71
N GLU A 101 14.73 -10.24 2.80
CA GLU A 101 13.81 -10.26 3.96
C GLU A 101 12.78 -9.13 3.91
N GLY A 102 12.94 -8.20 2.97
CA GLY A 102 12.06 -7.07 2.77
C GLY A 102 10.67 -7.48 2.27
N VAL A 103 9.70 -6.59 2.47
CA VAL A 103 8.31 -6.79 2.04
C VAL A 103 7.82 -5.56 1.30
N ALA A 104 7.27 -5.77 0.12
CA ALA A 104 6.55 -4.74 -0.60
C ALA A 104 5.03 -4.88 -0.36
N TRP A 105 4.35 -3.74 -0.28
CA TRP A 105 2.91 -3.66 -0.02
C TRP A 105 2.18 -3.04 -1.20
N GLU A 106 1.04 -3.63 -1.57
CA GLU A 106 0.22 -3.11 -2.65
C GLU A 106 -0.67 -1.97 -2.17
N TYR A 107 -0.70 -0.88 -2.95
CA TYR A 107 -1.51 0.31 -2.71
C TYR A 107 -2.27 0.72 -3.96
N GLU A 108 -3.50 1.20 -3.79
CA GLU A 108 -4.27 1.81 -4.85
C GLU A 108 -3.78 3.24 -5.12
N VAL A 109 -3.74 3.60 -6.41
CA VAL A 109 -3.45 4.95 -6.89
C VAL A 109 -4.77 5.64 -7.16
N GLU A 110 -5.02 6.78 -6.51
CA GLU A 110 -6.20 7.60 -6.80
C GLU A 110 -6.05 8.31 -8.16
N ASP A 111 -7.17 8.62 -8.76
CA ASP A 111 -7.29 9.41 -9.99
C ASP A 111 -6.71 8.80 -11.27
N GLY A 112 -6.32 7.55 -11.27
CA GLY A 112 -5.97 6.86 -12.51
C GLY A 112 -4.78 5.90 -12.41
N PRO A 113 -4.36 5.31 -13.52
CA PRO A 113 -3.19 4.45 -13.56
C PRO A 113 -1.90 5.23 -13.34
N ALA A 114 -0.92 4.56 -12.72
CA ALA A 114 0.41 5.13 -12.53
C ALA A 114 1.20 5.09 -13.86
N GLU A 115 1.29 6.22 -14.55
CA GLU A 115 2.06 6.35 -15.79
C GLU A 115 3.50 6.78 -15.48
N GLY A 116 4.38 5.82 -15.20
CA GLY A 116 5.81 6.04 -14.97
C GLY A 116 6.18 6.75 -13.67
N SER A 117 5.25 7.39 -12.99
CA SER A 117 5.46 8.00 -11.67
C SER A 117 4.17 8.13 -10.88
N VAL A 118 4.29 8.21 -9.55
CA VAL A 118 3.20 8.52 -8.62
C VAL A 118 3.58 9.68 -7.72
N TRP A 119 2.58 10.40 -7.24
CA TRP A 119 2.70 11.43 -6.22
C TRP A 119 2.28 10.89 -4.88
N LEU A 120 3.12 11.05 -3.90
CA LEU A 120 2.98 10.46 -2.58
C LEU A 120 2.82 11.54 -1.53
N GLY A 121 1.74 11.48 -0.76
CA GLY A 121 1.51 12.26 0.44
C GLY A 121 1.63 11.39 1.69
N LEU A 122 2.40 11.85 2.67
CA LEU A 122 2.55 11.21 3.97
C LEU A 122 1.89 12.08 5.04
N PRO A 123 0.84 11.63 5.73
CA PRO A 123 0.18 12.45 6.73
C PRO A 123 1.03 12.64 7.99
N ASP A 124 1.68 11.63 8.53
CA ASP A 124 2.68 11.73 9.61
C ASP A 124 3.61 10.49 9.68
N PRO A 125 4.90 10.61 9.35
CA PRO A 125 5.82 9.47 9.40
C PRO A 125 6.17 9.01 10.82
N ALA A 126 5.89 9.80 11.85
CA ALA A 126 6.36 9.51 13.21
C ALA A 126 5.47 8.54 14.01
N SER A 127 4.27 8.20 13.54
CA SER A 127 3.26 7.54 14.37
C SER A 127 2.66 6.24 13.83
N ARG A 128 3.05 5.74 12.64
CA ARG A 128 2.33 4.63 12.01
C ARG A 128 3.24 3.60 11.35
N ALA A 129 2.81 2.34 11.39
CA ALA A 129 3.50 1.23 10.76
C ALA A 129 3.09 1.08 9.28
N ILE A 130 4.00 0.53 8.47
CA ILE A 130 3.74 0.16 7.07
C ILE A 130 2.56 -0.82 7.02
N GLY A 131 1.66 -0.63 6.06
CA GLY A 131 0.46 -1.46 5.88
C GLY A 131 -0.79 -0.92 6.57
N GLU A 132 -0.71 0.20 7.28
CA GLU A 132 -1.91 0.90 7.78
C GLU A 132 -2.60 1.68 6.65
N PRO A 133 -3.96 1.64 6.59
CA PRO A 133 -4.72 2.12 5.42
C PRO A 133 -4.57 3.61 5.13
N ASP A 134 -4.37 4.43 6.14
CA ASP A 134 -4.33 5.90 6.01
C ASP A 134 -2.91 6.48 6.07
N TRP A 135 -1.90 5.62 5.99
CA TRP A 135 -0.51 6.03 6.19
C TRP A 135 0.08 6.72 4.96
N ILE A 136 -0.26 6.22 3.78
CA ILE A 136 0.24 6.74 2.51
C ILE A 136 -0.95 7.03 1.59
N LYS A 137 -0.91 8.18 0.94
CA LYS A 137 -1.81 8.52 -0.14
C LYS A 137 -1.04 8.60 -1.45
N LEU A 138 -1.46 7.82 -2.41
CA LEU A 138 -0.88 7.76 -3.75
C LEU A 138 -1.84 8.34 -4.78
N CYS A 139 -1.34 9.25 -5.59
CA CYS A 139 -2.09 9.86 -6.68
C CYS A 139 -1.30 9.79 -7.98
N ALA A 140 -1.99 9.61 -9.10
CA ALA A 140 -1.38 9.67 -10.41
C ALA A 140 -1.03 11.12 -10.81
N SER A 141 -1.79 12.11 -10.31
CA SER A 141 -1.55 13.53 -10.59
C SER A 141 -1.10 14.33 -9.37
N LYS A 142 -0.28 15.35 -9.62
CA LYS A 142 0.19 16.29 -8.60
C LYS A 142 -0.97 17.10 -8.01
N GLU A 143 -1.88 17.52 -8.86
CA GLU A 143 -3.04 18.34 -8.51
C GLU A 143 -3.95 17.60 -7.52
N ARG A 144 -4.14 16.31 -7.73
CA ARG A 144 -4.94 15.47 -6.83
C ARG A 144 -4.25 15.30 -5.47
N ALA A 145 -2.94 15.06 -5.47
CA ALA A 145 -2.15 14.94 -4.25
C ALA A 145 -2.15 16.25 -3.44
N GLN A 146 -2.02 17.40 -4.11
CA GLN A 146 -2.10 18.73 -3.46
C GLN A 146 -3.48 18.98 -2.86
N LYS A 147 -4.54 18.69 -3.61
CA LYS A 147 -5.91 18.83 -3.11
C LYS A 147 -6.15 17.97 -1.88
N TRP A 148 -5.66 16.74 -1.89
CA TRP A 148 -5.79 15.86 -0.74
C TRP A 148 -5.12 16.44 0.51
N LEU A 149 -3.91 17.03 0.38
CA LEU A 149 -3.23 17.69 1.49
C LEU A 149 -4.04 18.89 2.03
N GLU A 150 -4.61 19.70 1.13
CA GLU A 150 -5.45 20.83 1.51
C GLU A 150 -6.71 20.39 2.27
N ASP A 151 -7.41 19.38 1.76
CA ASP A 151 -8.64 18.82 2.34
C ASP A 151 -8.40 18.17 3.72
N ASN A 152 -7.18 17.68 3.99
CA ASN A 152 -6.81 17.04 5.26
C ASN A 152 -5.99 17.95 6.19
N GLU A 153 -5.90 19.27 5.90
CA GLU A 153 -5.12 20.25 6.67
C GLU A 153 -3.65 19.81 6.93
N ALA A 154 -3.12 18.93 6.06
CA ALA A 154 -1.79 18.39 6.20
C ALA A 154 -0.75 19.44 5.78
N LYS A 155 0.02 19.97 6.72
CA LYS A 155 1.10 20.93 6.49
C LYS A 155 2.35 20.26 5.93
N ARG A 156 2.22 19.47 4.86
CA ARG A 156 3.33 18.69 4.36
C ARG A 156 3.45 18.75 2.86
N ASP A 157 4.64 18.41 2.38
CA ASP A 157 4.96 18.35 0.97
C ASP A 157 4.50 17.03 0.35
N ILE A 158 4.27 17.07 -0.95
CA ILE A 158 4.07 15.89 -1.78
C ILE A 158 5.35 15.58 -2.53
N TRP A 159 5.59 14.31 -2.80
CA TRP A 159 6.81 13.82 -3.40
C TRP A 159 6.50 12.95 -4.61
N GLN A 160 7.24 13.16 -5.68
CA GLN A 160 7.13 12.34 -6.88
C GLN A 160 8.12 11.17 -6.82
N TYR A 161 7.61 9.96 -7.05
CA TYR A 161 8.41 8.76 -7.13
C TYR A 161 8.23 8.07 -8.49
N PRO A 162 9.33 7.66 -9.14
CA PRO A 162 9.25 6.86 -10.36
C PRO A 162 8.72 5.47 -10.05
N VAL A 163 7.90 4.93 -10.96
CA VAL A 163 7.43 3.56 -10.92
C VAL A 163 8.41 2.70 -11.71
N GLN A 164 8.93 1.66 -11.07
CA GLN A 164 9.87 0.71 -11.66
C GLN A 164 9.10 -0.46 -12.28
N GLU A 165 9.51 -0.88 -13.48
CA GLU A 165 8.93 -2.01 -14.21
C GLU A 165 9.51 -3.36 -13.74
#